data_8c2e49365b04bab2006ce75f0dda01ee
#
_entry.id   8c2e49365b04bab2006ce75f0dda01ee
#
_cell.length_a   1.000
_cell.length_b   1.000
_cell.length_c   1.000
_cell.angle_alpha   90.00
_cell.angle_beta   90.00
_cell.angle_gamma   90.00
#
_symmetry.space_group_name_H-M   'P 1'
#
loop_
_entity.id
_entity.type
_entity.pdbx_description
1 polymer ?
#
loop_
_entity_poly.entity_id
_entity_poly.type
_entity_poly.pdbx_seq_one_letter_code
_entity_poly.pdbx_strand_id
1 'polypeptide(L)'
;MTEITGLKTILIFNRLPEAALNEVAAALKSRMLADGEVLFSMGDPGDELFIVNAGRVAIYTPNPEKPGEERPIRIFEAGEALGEMALIDNQPRSLSARALEPAEVLVLTGDDLRQLLRAYPDMALAVMAGLNDRIRYTTDFLSEVREWIQRVAAGQYDRSFAASKDYQDNSIESLAAEFAQMAAQVHQREEELRKEVMELRIEINEAKRQKQLEEITETDYFQTLQSQARSLRKRR
;
A
#
# COMPACT_ATOMS: atom_id res chain seq x y z
N MET A 1 6.80 -34.27 0.46
CA MET A 1 5.85 -34.30 -0.68
C MET A 1 5.11 -32.97 -0.62
N THR A 2 5.34 -32.13 -1.61
CA THR A 2 4.65 -30.83 -1.71
C THR A 2 3.16 -31.08 -1.81
N GLU A 3 2.36 -30.60 -0.86
CA GLU A 3 0.92 -30.84 -0.90
C GLU A 3 0.33 -30.12 -2.11
N ILE A 4 -0.32 -30.85 -3.00
CA ILE A 4 -0.99 -30.35 -4.21
C ILE A 4 -1.97 -29.22 -3.85
N THR A 5 -2.55 -29.27 -2.65
CA THR A 5 -3.44 -28.23 -2.12
C THR A 5 -2.78 -26.86 -2.07
N GLY A 6 -1.49 -26.79 -1.72
CA GLY A 6 -0.73 -25.53 -1.72
C GLY A 6 -0.48 -24.95 -3.11
N LEU A 7 -0.36 -25.80 -4.17
CA LEU A 7 -0.20 -25.30 -5.52
C LEU A 7 -1.49 -24.65 -6.08
N LYS A 8 -2.65 -25.04 -5.62
CA LYS A 8 -3.94 -24.42 -6.03
C LYS A 8 -4.13 -23.01 -5.51
N THR A 9 -3.45 -22.60 -4.46
CA THR A 9 -3.52 -21.24 -3.95
C THR A 9 -2.69 -20.26 -4.79
N ILE A 10 -1.75 -20.77 -5.60
CA ILE A 10 -0.91 -19.98 -6.49
C ILE A 10 -1.70 -19.59 -7.73
N LEU A 11 -1.85 -18.28 -7.99
CA LEU A 11 -2.72 -17.74 -9.04
C LEU A 11 -2.48 -18.34 -10.42
N ILE A 12 -1.22 -18.58 -10.79
CA ILE A 12 -0.89 -19.17 -12.11
C ILE A 12 -1.24 -20.66 -12.21
N PHE A 13 -1.48 -21.34 -11.08
CA PHE A 13 -1.78 -22.77 -11.04
C PHE A 13 -3.21 -23.08 -10.56
N ASN A 14 -3.94 -22.09 -10.07
CA ASN A 14 -5.25 -22.26 -9.43
C ASN A 14 -6.31 -22.94 -10.32
N ARG A 15 -6.17 -22.81 -11.64
CA ARG A 15 -7.09 -23.41 -12.64
C ARG A 15 -6.57 -24.70 -13.26
N LEU A 16 -5.39 -25.19 -12.85
CA LEU A 16 -4.85 -26.42 -13.38
C LEU A 16 -5.67 -27.65 -12.91
N PRO A 17 -5.90 -28.63 -13.78
CA PRO A 17 -6.44 -29.91 -13.37
C PRO A 17 -5.46 -30.65 -12.46
N GLU A 18 -5.94 -31.52 -11.60
CA GLU A 18 -5.14 -32.22 -10.61
C GLU A 18 -3.99 -33.04 -11.22
N ALA A 19 -4.22 -33.65 -12.38
CA ALA A 19 -3.18 -34.37 -13.10
C ALA A 19 -1.99 -33.45 -13.47
N ALA A 20 -2.26 -32.23 -13.95
CA ALA A 20 -1.21 -31.26 -14.28
C ALA A 20 -0.53 -30.70 -13.01
N LEU A 21 -1.26 -30.53 -11.91
CA LEU A 21 -0.66 -30.13 -10.63
C LEU A 21 0.30 -31.18 -10.07
N ASN A 22 0.00 -32.47 -10.25
CA ASN A 22 0.92 -33.57 -9.90
C ASN A 22 2.23 -33.49 -10.68
N GLU A 23 2.16 -33.18 -11.97
CA GLU A 23 3.37 -33.05 -12.83
C GLU A 23 4.18 -31.80 -12.45
N VAL A 24 3.50 -30.68 -12.14
CA VAL A 24 4.17 -29.48 -11.60
C VAL A 24 4.88 -29.84 -10.28
N ALA A 25 4.19 -30.51 -9.37
CA ALA A 25 4.77 -30.92 -8.09
C ALA A 25 5.99 -31.84 -8.26
N ALA A 26 5.95 -32.73 -9.24
CA ALA A 26 7.07 -33.63 -9.56
C ALA A 26 8.28 -32.92 -10.17
N ALA A 27 8.08 -31.78 -10.88
CA ALA A 27 9.13 -30.97 -11.47
C ALA A 27 9.79 -30.01 -10.48
N LEU A 28 9.12 -29.70 -9.35
CA LEU A 28 9.63 -28.78 -8.34
C LEU A 28 10.87 -29.33 -7.63
N LYS A 29 11.88 -28.46 -7.47
CA LYS A 29 13.14 -28.77 -6.74
C LYS A 29 13.23 -27.89 -5.50
N SER A 30 13.51 -28.50 -4.33
CA SER A 30 13.70 -27.74 -3.11
C SER A 30 15.08 -27.06 -3.08
N ARG A 31 15.10 -25.80 -2.63
CA ARG A 31 16.31 -25.02 -2.34
C ARG A 31 16.18 -24.38 -0.96
N MET A 32 17.18 -24.61 -0.11
CA MET A 32 17.30 -23.96 1.19
C MET A 32 18.01 -22.62 1.04
N LEU A 33 17.54 -21.63 1.77
CA LEU A 33 18.11 -20.28 1.85
C LEU A 33 18.51 -20.00 3.31
N ALA A 34 19.70 -19.48 3.52
CA ALA A 34 20.11 -18.96 4.81
C ALA A 34 19.42 -17.60 5.09
N ASP A 35 19.44 -17.18 6.36
CA ASP A 35 18.98 -15.84 6.75
C ASP A 35 19.77 -14.76 5.99
N GLY A 36 19.09 -13.84 5.37
CA GLY A 36 19.65 -12.76 4.55
C GLY A 36 20.19 -13.20 3.18
N GLU A 37 20.09 -14.49 2.81
CA GLU A 37 20.57 -14.96 1.51
C GLU A 37 19.76 -14.34 0.37
N VAL A 38 20.49 -13.80 -0.64
CA VAL A 38 19.88 -13.26 -1.87
C VAL A 38 19.43 -14.42 -2.76
N LEU A 39 18.14 -14.46 -3.06
CA LEU A 39 17.55 -15.44 -3.96
C LEU A 39 17.82 -15.08 -5.42
N PHE A 40 17.63 -13.81 -5.78
CA PHE A 40 18.01 -13.20 -7.06
C PHE A 40 18.11 -11.67 -6.90
N SER A 41 18.85 -11.03 -7.81
CA SER A 41 19.03 -9.58 -7.85
C SER A 41 18.28 -8.97 -9.05
N MET A 42 17.89 -7.70 -8.93
CA MET A 42 17.34 -6.93 -10.04
C MET A 42 18.32 -6.93 -11.23
N GLY A 43 17.82 -7.24 -12.41
CA GLY A 43 18.62 -7.36 -13.63
C GLY A 43 19.17 -8.76 -13.91
N ASP A 44 19.09 -9.70 -12.98
CA ASP A 44 19.46 -11.09 -13.23
C ASP A 44 18.57 -11.74 -14.31
N PRO A 45 19.07 -12.76 -15.04
CA PRO A 45 18.21 -13.57 -15.89
C PRO A 45 17.08 -14.20 -15.07
N GLY A 46 15.86 -14.22 -15.65
CA GLY A 46 14.67 -14.65 -14.93
C GLY A 46 14.03 -15.89 -15.56
N ASP A 47 14.64 -17.07 -15.40
CA ASP A 47 14.12 -18.32 -15.94
C ASP A 47 13.62 -19.32 -14.90
N GLU A 48 13.43 -18.85 -13.66
CA GLU A 48 12.93 -19.64 -12.54
C GLU A 48 11.77 -18.97 -11.84
N LEU A 49 10.78 -19.76 -11.42
CA LEU A 49 9.71 -19.43 -10.49
C LEU A 49 10.06 -20.04 -9.13
N PHE A 50 9.80 -19.30 -8.08
CA PHE A 50 10.00 -19.74 -6.70
C PHE A 50 8.67 -19.78 -5.96
N ILE A 51 8.43 -20.83 -5.17
CA ILE A 51 7.31 -20.97 -4.26
C ILE A 51 7.88 -21.08 -2.86
N VAL A 52 7.48 -20.22 -1.95
CA VAL A 52 7.90 -20.31 -0.55
C VAL A 52 7.24 -21.52 0.08
N ASN A 53 8.02 -22.51 0.51
CA ASN A 53 7.54 -23.70 1.20
C ASN A 53 7.59 -23.53 2.73
N ALA A 54 8.62 -22.83 3.23
CA ALA A 54 8.77 -22.49 4.65
C ALA A 54 9.62 -21.22 4.80
N GLY A 55 9.43 -20.51 5.91
CA GLY A 55 10.09 -19.22 6.16
C GLY A 55 9.46 -18.08 5.37
N ARG A 56 10.22 -16.96 5.24
CA ARG A 56 9.75 -15.73 4.57
C ARG A 56 10.80 -15.17 3.63
N VAL A 57 10.36 -14.71 2.47
CA VAL A 57 11.19 -14.06 1.43
C VAL A 57 10.62 -12.68 1.13
N ALA A 58 11.46 -11.64 1.14
CA ALA A 58 11.03 -10.30 0.77
C ALA A 58 11.58 -9.88 -0.59
N ILE A 59 10.78 -9.11 -1.35
CA ILE A 59 11.24 -8.40 -2.54
C ILE A 59 11.56 -6.96 -2.22
N TYR A 60 12.59 -6.44 -2.91
CA TYR A 60 13.18 -5.13 -2.66
C TYR A 60 13.24 -4.31 -3.95
N THR A 61 13.08 -2.99 -3.79
CA THR A 61 13.33 -2.00 -4.83
C THR A 61 14.39 -1.01 -4.35
N PRO A 62 15.16 -0.35 -5.25
CA PRO A 62 16.00 0.77 -4.87
C PRO A 62 15.19 1.83 -4.10
N ASN A 63 15.75 2.35 -3.01
CA ASN A 63 15.09 3.40 -2.24
C ASN A 63 15.27 4.76 -2.94
N PRO A 64 14.19 5.42 -3.42
CA PRO A 64 14.31 6.70 -4.11
C PRO A 64 14.79 7.84 -3.21
N GLU A 65 14.58 7.74 -1.89
CA GLU A 65 14.97 8.77 -0.92
C GLU A 65 16.41 8.60 -0.44
N LYS A 66 16.96 7.38 -0.59
CA LYS A 66 18.30 7.01 -0.11
C LYS A 66 19.04 6.20 -1.18
N PRO A 67 19.75 6.87 -2.08
CA PRO A 67 20.52 6.22 -3.14
C PRO A 67 21.51 5.19 -2.56
N GLY A 68 21.49 3.97 -3.07
CA GLY A 68 22.31 2.85 -2.64
C GLY A 68 21.69 1.98 -1.53
N GLU A 69 20.55 2.37 -0.95
CA GLU A 69 19.74 1.51 -0.08
C GLU A 69 18.59 0.86 -0.87
N GLU A 70 18.15 -0.32 -0.43
CA GLU A 70 16.96 -1.00 -0.91
C GLU A 70 15.86 -0.91 0.15
N ARG A 71 14.61 -0.81 -0.28
CA ARG A 71 13.45 -0.90 0.61
C ARG A 71 12.63 -2.14 0.28
N PRO A 72 12.11 -2.86 1.28
CA PRO A 72 11.20 -3.96 1.04
C PRO A 72 9.87 -3.41 0.49
N ILE A 73 9.30 -4.13 -0.48
CA ILE A 73 7.98 -3.82 -1.06
C ILE A 73 6.95 -4.81 -0.55
N ARG A 74 7.31 -6.11 -0.53
CA ARG A 74 6.41 -7.19 -0.18
C ARG A 74 7.17 -8.33 0.47
N ILE A 75 6.53 -8.99 1.42
CA ILE A 75 6.97 -10.23 2.04
C ILE A 75 6.11 -11.37 1.48
N PHE A 76 6.73 -12.46 1.12
CA PHE A 76 6.12 -13.70 0.67
C PHE A 76 6.24 -14.75 1.78
N GLU A 77 5.14 -15.37 2.10
CA GLU A 77 5.01 -16.42 3.11
C GLU A 77 4.78 -17.79 2.48
N ALA A 78 4.74 -18.83 3.29
CA ALA A 78 4.54 -20.21 2.82
C ALA A 78 3.25 -20.32 1.98
N GLY A 79 3.36 -20.92 0.80
CA GLY A 79 2.27 -21.07 -0.19
C GLY A 79 2.20 -19.96 -1.23
N GLU A 80 3.00 -18.91 -1.13
CA GLU A 80 3.05 -17.83 -2.13
C GLU A 80 4.17 -18.04 -3.15
N ALA A 81 3.96 -17.53 -4.37
CA ALA A 81 4.93 -17.65 -5.47
C ALA A 81 5.46 -16.27 -5.90
N LEU A 82 6.74 -16.24 -6.29
CA LEU A 82 7.43 -15.05 -6.79
C LEU A 82 8.32 -15.39 -8.00
N GLY A 83 8.58 -14.37 -8.84
CA GLY A 83 9.46 -14.51 -10.01
C GLY A 83 8.78 -15.06 -11.26
N GLU A 84 7.46 -15.21 -11.27
CA GLU A 84 6.66 -15.72 -12.37
C GLU A 84 6.73 -14.84 -13.63
N MET A 85 6.89 -13.52 -13.46
CA MET A 85 6.88 -12.59 -14.58
C MET A 85 8.06 -12.88 -15.54
N ALA A 86 9.27 -12.92 -14.99
CA ALA A 86 10.47 -13.15 -15.76
C ALA A 86 10.48 -14.55 -16.44
N LEU A 87 9.84 -15.53 -15.80
CA LEU A 87 9.67 -16.87 -16.38
C LEU A 87 8.78 -16.87 -17.64
N ILE A 88 7.77 -16.00 -17.67
CA ILE A 88 6.77 -15.95 -18.74
C ILE A 88 7.23 -15.06 -19.89
N ASP A 89 7.77 -13.86 -19.60
CA ASP A 89 8.15 -12.87 -20.61
C ASP A 89 9.64 -12.89 -20.97
N ASN A 90 10.43 -13.74 -20.28
CA ASN A 90 11.88 -13.87 -20.46
C ASN A 90 12.62 -12.53 -20.30
N GLN A 91 12.09 -11.62 -19.49
CA GLN A 91 12.74 -10.36 -19.16
C GLN A 91 13.63 -10.52 -17.92
N PRO A 92 14.64 -9.67 -17.73
CA PRO A 92 15.43 -9.65 -16.49
C PRO A 92 14.55 -9.41 -15.27
N ARG A 93 15.01 -9.89 -14.11
CA ARG A 93 14.32 -9.66 -12.82
C ARG A 93 14.08 -8.17 -12.59
N SER A 94 12.84 -7.78 -12.36
CA SER A 94 12.46 -6.38 -12.11
C SER A 94 12.82 -5.88 -10.72
N LEU A 95 13.05 -6.78 -9.77
CA LEU A 95 13.29 -6.53 -8.34
C LEU A 95 14.33 -7.52 -7.81
N SER A 96 14.89 -7.23 -6.65
CA SER A 96 15.72 -8.19 -5.89
C SER A 96 14.85 -8.97 -4.89
N ALA A 97 15.26 -10.21 -4.56
CA ALA A 97 14.60 -11.03 -3.53
C ALA A 97 15.62 -11.58 -2.55
N ARG A 98 15.25 -11.60 -1.25
CA ARG A 98 16.12 -12.06 -0.15
C ARG A 98 15.30 -12.77 0.93
N ALA A 99 15.86 -13.85 1.50
CA ALA A 99 15.29 -14.49 2.66
C ALA A 99 15.38 -13.57 3.89
N LEU A 100 14.32 -13.47 4.68
CA LEU A 100 14.27 -12.72 5.95
C LEU A 100 14.65 -13.57 7.17
N GLU A 101 14.70 -14.87 6.98
CA GLU A 101 15.03 -15.92 7.95
C GLU A 101 15.38 -17.18 7.17
N PRO A 102 15.90 -18.24 7.80
CA PRO A 102 16.09 -19.51 7.11
C PRO A 102 14.79 -19.95 6.44
N ALA A 103 14.83 -20.12 5.11
CA ALA A 103 13.67 -20.39 4.30
C ALA A 103 13.90 -21.57 3.36
N GLU A 104 12.82 -22.24 2.97
CA GLU A 104 12.80 -23.24 1.92
C GLU A 104 11.93 -22.73 0.77
N VAL A 105 12.48 -22.74 -0.44
CA VAL A 105 11.74 -22.44 -1.66
C VAL A 105 11.72 -23.63 -2.60
N LEU A 106 10.61 -23.82 -3.29
CA LEU A 106 10.47 -24.78 -4.38
C LEU A 106 10.68 -24.04 -5.70
N VAL A 107 11.53 -24.58 -6.53
CA VAL A 107 11.97 -23.95 -7.79
C VAL A 107 11.37 -24.70 -8.96
N LEU A 108 10.69 -24.00 -9.87
CA LEU A 108 10.28 -24.48 -11.19
C LEU A 108 11.06 -23.72 -12.25
N THR A 109 11.83 -24.45 -13.06
CA THR A 109 12.61 -23.82 -14.14
C THR A 109 11.74 -23.53 -15.37
N GLY A 110 12.17 -22.56 -16.21
CA GLY A 110 11.50 -22.26 -17.47
C GLY A 110 11.50 -23.44 -18.44
N ASP A 111 12.55 -24.27 -18.40
CA ASP A 111 12.60 -25.49 -19.21
C ASP A 111 11.56 -26.52 -18.74
N ASP A 112 11.45 -26.74 -17.44
CA ASP A 112 10.45 -27.63 -16.86
C ASP A 112 9.03 -27.13 -17.20
N LEU A 113 8.76 -25.81 -17.05
CA LEU A 113 7.47 -25.23 -17.43
C LEU A 113 7.19 -25.40 -18.92
N ARG A 114 8.16 -25.14 -19.79
CA ARG A 114 8.00 -25.32 -21.25
C ARG A 114 7.72 -26.78 -21.64
N GLN A 115 8.36 -27.70 -20.94
CA GLN A 115 8.13 -29.13 -21.14
C GLN A 115 6.71 -29.53 -20.71
N LEU A 116 6.26 -29.04 -19.55
CA LEU A 116 4.90 -29.26 -19.04
C LEU A 116 3.85 -28.69 -20.00
N LEU A 117 4.04 -27.47 -20.52
CA LEU A 117 3.13 -26.83 -21.47
C LEU A 117 3.05 -27.60 -22.82
N ARG A 118 4.15 -28.27 -23.24
CA ARG A 118 4.13 -29.14 -24.44
C ARG A 118 3.39 -30.43 -24.18
N ALA A 119 3.56 -31.02 -23.02
CA ALA A 119 2.88 -32.27 -22.65
C ALA A 119 1.38 -32.05 -22.35
N TYR A 120 1.03 -30.89 -21.83
CA TYR A 120 -0.33 -30.52 -21.40
C TYR A 120 -0.72 -29.15 -22.00
N PRO A 121 -1.09 -29.06 -23.28
CA PRO A 121 -1.40 -27.78 -23.94
C PRO A 121 -2.51 -26.99 -23.23
N ASP A 122 -3.50 -27.66 -22.65
CA ASP A 122 -4.59 -27.03 -21.89
C ASP A 122 -4.09 -26.26 -20.64
N MET A 123 -2.90 -26.62 -20.14
CA MET A 123 -2.22 -25.91 -19.07
C MET A 123 -1.93 -24.44 -19.44
N ALA A 124 -1.59 -24.16 -20.70
CA ALA A 124 -1.33 -22.81 -21.16
C ALA A 124 -2.57 -21.92 -21.00
N LEU A 125 -3.76 -22.44 -21.33
CA LEU A 125 -5.02 -21.71 -21.15
C LEU A 125 -5.32 -21.47 -19.66
N ALA A 126 -5.04 -22.45 -18.79
CA ALA A 126 -5.26 -22.32 -17.36
C ALA A 126 -4.29 -21.29 -16.74
N VAL A 127 -3.01 -21.29 -17.13
CA VAL A 127 -2.03 -20.28 -16.71
C VAL A 127 -2.45 -18.88 -17.19
N MET A 128 -2.83 -18.73 -18.45
CA MET A 128 -3.34 -17.46 -18.98
C MET A 128 -4.59 -16.98 -18.25
N ALA A 129 -5.49 -17.88 -17.88
CA ALA A 129 -6.68 -17.53 -17.12
C ALA A 129 -6.32 -17.02 -15.71
N GLY A 130 -5.36 -17.66 -15.02
CA GLY A 130 -4.86 -17.21 -13.73
C GLY A 130 -4.20 -15.82 -13.78
N LEU A 131 -3.38 -15.57 -14.83
CA LEU A 131 -2.79 -14.26 -15.08
C LEU A 131 -3.86 -13.19 -15.35
N ASN A 132 -4.89 -13.53 -16.11
CA ASN A 132 -5.99 -12.61 -16.42
C ASN A 132 -6.80 -12.27 -15.16
N ASP A 133 -7.01 -13.24 -14.25
CA ASP A 133 -7.63 -12.97 -12.95
C ASP A 133 -6.79 -11.96 -12.16
N ARG A 134 -5.46 -12.11 -12.13
CA ARG A 134 -4.55 -11.15 -11.47
C ARG A 134 -4.67 -9.74 -12.06
N ILE A 135 -4.73 -9.61 -13.40
CA ILE A 135 -4.92 -8.31 -14.06
C ILE A 135 -6.26 -7.70 -13.63
N ARG A 136 -7.33 -8.49 -13.57
CA ARG A 136 -8.65 -7.99 -13.13
C ARG A 136 -8.61 -7.51 -11.69
N TYR A 137 -8.05 -8.30 -10.76
CA TYR A 137 -7.91 -7.89 -9.36
C TYR A 137 -7.15 -6.59 -9.22
N THR A 138 -6.01 -6.47 -9.91
CA THR A 138 -5.22 -5.24 -9.87
C THR A 138 -5.99 -4.04 -10.43
N THR A 139 -6.73 -4.22 -11.53
CA THR A 139 -7.54 -3.16 -12.15
C THR A 139 -8.69 -2.72 -11.24
N ASP A 140 -9.40 -3.68 -10.63
CA ASP A 140 -10.47 -3.41 -9.70
C ASP A 140 -9.94 -2.62 -8.49
N PHE A 141 -8.85 -3.08 -7.90
CA PHE A 141 -8.21 -2.40 -6.76
C PHE A 141 -7.73 -0.99 -7.10
N LEU A 142 -7.10 -0.78 -8.26
CA LEU A 142 -6.70 0.56 -8.69
C LEU A 142 -7.91 1.50 -8.86
N SER A 143 -9.06 0.96 -9.25
CA SER A 143 -10.30 1.72 -9.33
C SER A 143 -10.81 2.12 -7.95
N GLU A 144 -10.74 1.23 -6.96
CA GLU A 144 -11.08 1.53 -5.56
C GLU A 144 -10.14 2.58 -4.97
N VAL A 145 -8.83 2.44 -5.17
CA VAL A 145 -7.83 3.43 -4.71
C VAL A 145 -8.09 4.81 -5.31
N ARG A 146 -8.44 4.87 -6.60
CA ARG A 146 -8.83 6.14 -7.25
C ARG A 146 -10.05 6.77 -6.58
N GLU A 147 -11.07 5.97 -6.27
CA GLU A 147 -12.25 6.45 -5.55
C GLU A 147 -11.88 6.96 -4.14
N TRP A 148 -11.04 6.23 -3.41
CA TRP A 148 -10.56 6.65 -2.09
C TRP A 148 -9.82 7.99 -2.15
N ILE A 149 -8.92 8.16 -3.12
CA ILE A 149 -8.19 9.42 -3.34
C ILE A 149 -9.18 10.59 -3.58
N GLN A 150 -10.20 10.38 -4.42
CA GLN A 150 -11.20 11.41 -4.70
C GLN A 150 -12.02 11.76 -3.45
N ARG A 151 -12.35 10.79 -2.63
CA ARG A 151 -13.07 11.01 -1.36
C ARG A 151 -12.24 11.81 -0.37
N VAL A 152 -10.98 11.44 -0.18
CA VAL A 152 -10.04 12.19 0.69
C VAL A 152 -9.87 13.62 0.18
N ALA A 153 -9.70 13.81 -1.13
CA ALA A 153 -9.59 15.14 -1.74
C ALA A 153 -10.87 16.00 -1.58
N ALA A 154 -12.04 15.35 -1.45
CA ALA A 154 -13.32 16.01 -1.17
C ALA A 154 -13.60 16.23 0.33
N GLY A 155 -12.67 15.86 1.23
CA GLY A 155 -12.85 15.97 2.68
C GLY A 155 -13.84 14.95 3.27
N GLN A 156 -14.06 13.83 2.58
CA GLN A 156 -14.98 12.76 3.00
C GLN A 156 -14.20 11.65 3.70
N TYR A 157 -14.10 11.74 5.02
CA TYR A 157 -13.34 10.79 5.85
C TYR A 157 -14.23 9.83 6.65
N ASP A 158 -15.55 9.92 6.50
CA ASP A 158 -16.57 9.22 7.29
C ASP A 158 -16.77 7.74 6.91
N ARG A 159 -16.16 7.28 5.82
CA ARG A 159 -16.29 5.92 5.31
C ARG A 159 -15.00 5.13 5.49
N SER A 160 -15.15 3.84 5.78
CA SER A 160 -14.02 2.92 5.83
C SER A 160 -13.30 2.86 4.47
N PHE A 161 -11.99 3.01 4.51
CA PHE A 161 -11.10 2.76 3.38
C PHE A 161 -10.59 1.31 3.50
N ALA A 162 -11.47 0.36 3.23
CA ALA A 162 -11.15 -1.06 3.19
C ALA A 162 -11.39 -1.58 1.78
N ALA A 163 -10.61 -2.56 1.38
CA ALA A 163 -10.85 -3.26 0.12
C ALA A 163 -12.26 -3.87 0.13
N SER A 164 -13.01 -3.66 -0.96
CA SER A 164 -14.41 -4.10 -1.06
C SER A 164 -14.53 -5.61 -1.29
N LYS A 165 -13.42 -6.24 -1.71
CA LYS A 165 -13.32 -7.66 -2.04
C LYS A 165 -12.16 -8.28 -1.28
N ASP A 166 -12.27 -9.56 -1.01
CA ASP A 166 -11.14 -10.41 -0.63
C ASP A 166 -10.30 -10.68 -1.88
N TYR A 167 -9.19 -9.96 -2.01
CA TYR A 167 -8.31 -10.06 -3.18
C TYR A 167 -7.35 -11.27 -3.09
N GLN A 168 -7.36 -12.02 -2.00
CA GLN A 168 -6.41 -13.13 -1.75
C GLN A 168 -4.94 -12.72 -2.00
N ASP A 169 -4.63 -11.44 -1.81
CA ASP A 169 -3.32 -10.85 -1.99
C ASP A 169 -3.00 -9.92 -0.82
N ASN A 170 -2.15 -10.40 0.09
CA ASN A 170 -1.75 -9.69 1.31
C ASN A 170 -1.18 -8.29 1.03
N SER A 171 -0.62 -8.06 -0.18
CA SER A 171 -0.09 -6.74 -0.56
C SER A 171 -1.20 -5.72 -0.75
N ILE A 172 -2.35 -6.13 -1.30
CA ILE A 172 -3.53 -5.28 -1.49
C ILE A 172 -4.11 -4.90 -0.13
N GLU A 173 -4.22 -5.87 0.77
CA GLU A 173 -4.71 -5.61 2.13
C GLU A 173 -3.79 -4.66 2.90
N SER A 174 -2.46 -4.87 2.82
CA SER A 174 -1.47 -3.98 3.43
C SER A 174 -1.58 -2.57 2.88
N LEU A 175 -1.68 -2.41 1.56
CA LEU A 175 -1.81 -1.11 0.92
C LEU A 175 -3.12 -0.40 1.28
N ALA A 176 -4.21 -1.15 1.39
CA ALA A 176 -5.50 -0.62 1.85
C ALA A 176 -5.42 -0.11 3.29
N ALA A 177 -4.75 -0.86 4.18
CA ALA A 177 -4.53 -0.46 5.57
C ALA A 177 -3.65 0.80 5.67
N GLU A 178 -2.54 0.88 4.90
CA GLU A 178 -1.68 2.05 4.83
C GLU A 178 -2.43 3.29 4.34
N PHE A 179 -3.29 3.12 3.32
CA PHE A 179 -4.12 4.20 2.82
C PHE A 179 -5.12 4.68 3.88
N ALA A 180 -5.77 3.77 4.58
CA ALA A 180 -6.69 4.09 5.66
C ALA A 180 -6.00 4.89 6.79
N GLN A 181 -4.78 4.48 7.16
CA GLN A 181 -3.97 5.19 8.14
C GLN A 181 -3.60 6.60 7.67
N MET A 182 -3.17 6.75 6.41
CA MET A 182 -2.87 8.04 5.81
C MET A 182 -4.11 8.96 5.81
N ALA A 183 -5.25 8.45 5.39
CA ALA A 183 -6.51 9.21 5.37
C ALA A 183 -6.91 9.70 6.77
N ALA A 184 -6.75 8.87 7.80
CA ALA A 184 -6.99 9.24 9.19
C ALA A 184 -6.04 10.35 9.68
N GLN A 185 -4.75 10.29 9.33
CA GLN A 185 -3.77 11.33 9.66
C GLN A 185 -4.10 12.66 8.97
N VAL A 186 -4.50 12.63 7.69
CA VAL A 186 -4.91 13.84 6.96
C VAL A 186 -6.14 14.47 7.62
N HIS A 187 -7.14 13.67 7.97
CA HIS A 187 -8.34 14.13 8.66
C HIS A 187 -8.01 14.79 10.00
N GLN A 188 -7.20 14.14 10.83
CA GLN A 188 -6.79 14.69 12.12
C GLN A 188 -6.09 16.04 11.94
N ARG A 189 -5.18 16.15 11.00
CA ARG A 189 -4.42 17.38 10.74
C ARG A 189 -5.32 18.50 10.23
N GLU A 190 -6.32 18.18 9.41
CA GLU A 190 -7.30 19.16 8.95
C GLU A 190 -8.17 19.69 10.11
N GLU A 191 -8.59 18.82 11.02
CA GLU A 191 -9.34 19.21 12.21
C GLU A 191 -8.51 20.11 13.16
N GLU A 192 -7.24 19.79 13.36
CA GLU A 192 -6.32 20.62 14.14
C GLU A 192 -6.15 22.00 13.53
N LEU A 193 -5.90 22.07 12.22
CA LEU A 193 -5.79 23.35 11.50
C LEU A 193 -7.09 24.18 11.55
N ARG A 194 -8.25 23.53 11.46
CA ARG A 194 -9.55 24.23 11.58
C ARG A 194 -9.73 24.86 12.94
N LYS A 195 -9.34 24.17 14.01
CA LYS A 195 -9.38 24.71 15.37
C LYS A 195 -8.44 25.91 15.50
N GLU A 196 -7.19 25.80 15.06
CA GLU A 196 -6.22 26.88 15.09
C GLU A 196 -6.71 28.13 14.31
N VAL A 197 -7.24 27.93 13.12
CA VAL A 197 -7.83 29.02 12.31
C VAL A 197 -9.00 29.68 13.05
N MET A 198 -9.83 28.91 13.75
CA MET A 198 -10.94 29.46 14.51
C MET A 198 -10.46 30.29 15.71
N GLU A 199 -9.47 29.80 16.45
CA GLU A 199 -8.84 30.51 17.56
C GLU A 199 -8.21 31.82 17.10
N LEU A 200 -7.40 31.79 16.05
CA LEU A 200 -6.79 33.00 15.47
C LEU A 200 -7.84 34.02 15.00
N ARG A 201 -8.97 33.57 14.44
CA ARG A 201 -10.07 34.49 14.06
C ARG A 201 -10.70 35.17 15.28
N ILE A 202 -10.84 34.46 16.38
CA ILE A 202 -11.36 35.04 17.63
C ILE A 202 -10.40 36.11 18.15
N GLU A 203 -9.11 35.79 18.22
CA GLU A 203 -8.07 36.73 18.67
C GLU A 203 -8.01 38.02 17.80
N ILE A 204 -8.04 37.84 16.46
CA ILE A 204 -8.08 38.97 15.52
C ILE A 204 -9.32 39.84 15.73
N ASN A 205 -10.48 39.23 15.98
CA ASN A 205 -11.72 39.97 16.20
C ASN A 205 -11.68 40.73 17.54
N GLU A 206 -11.13 40.14 18.60
CA GLU A 206 -10.94 40.78 19.89
C GLU A 206 -9.98 41.95 19.81
N ALA A 207 -8.83 41.76 19.13
CA ALA A 207 -7.85 42.82 18.90
C ALA A 207 -8.44 44.01 18.09
N LYS A 208 -9.22 43.71 17.05
CA LYS A 208 -9.92 44.73 16.29
C LYS A 208 -10.94 45.50 17.14
N ARG A 209 -11.69 44.78 17.99
CA ARG A 209 -12.68 45.41 18.90
C ARG A 209 -12.01 46.29 19.94
N GLN A 210 -10.88 45.87 20.51
CA GLN A 210 -10.11 46.68 21.42
C GLN A 210 -9.61 47.94 20.76
N LYS A 211 -9.01 47.85 19.59
CA LYS A 211 -8.53 48.99 18.81
C LYS A 211 -9.65 50.00 18.50
N GLN A 212 -10.83 49.49 18.10
CA GLN A 212 -12.00 50.37 17.86
C GLN A 212 -12.48 51.06 19.14
N LEU A 213 -12.44 50.37 20.29
CA LEU A 213 -12.80 50.99 21.57
C LEU A 213 -11.79 52.07 21.97
N GLU A 214 -10.48 51.84 21.77
CA GLU A 214 -9.44 52.83 22.01
C GLU A 214 -9.63 54.07 21.13
N GLU A 215 -9.84 53.87 19.83
CA GLU A 215 -10.10 54.95 18.86
C GLU A 215 -11.32 55.80 19.26
N ILE A 216 -12.41 55.17 19.76
CA ILE A 216 -13.60 55.89 20.22
C ILE A 216 -13.33 56.63 21.56
N THR A 217 -12.63 56.02 22.50
CA THR A 217 -12.37 56.58 23.81
C THR A 217 -11.34 57.72 23.81
N GLU A 218 -10.46 57.76 22.80
CA GLU A 218 -9.46 58.83 22.60
C GLU A 218 -10.05 60.08 21.91
N THR A 219 -11.28 60.00 21.37
CA THR A 219 -11.89 61.17 20.72
C THR A 219 -12.23 62.26 21.74
N ASP A 220 -11.92 63.53 21.35
CA ASP A 220 -12.24 64.72 22.15
C ASP A 220 -13.72 64.77 22.59
N TYR A 221 -14.59 64.24 21.75
CA TYR A 221 -16.03 64.13 22.07
C TYR A 221 -16.31 63.21 23.24
N PHE A 222 -15.69 62.04 23.31
CA PHE A 222 -15.88 61.09 24.41
C PHE A 222 -15.26 61.62 25.73
N GLN A 223 -14.10 62.28 25.68
CA GLN A 223 -13.50 62.91 26.83
C GLN A 223 -14.36 64.04 27.39
N THR A 224 -14.98 64.82 26.50
CA THR A 224 -15.93 65.88 26.88
C THR A 224 -17.17 65.31 27.55
N LEU A 225 -17.76 64.25 27.00
CA LEU A 225 -18.93 63.54 27.61
C LEU A 225 -18.59 62.95 28.98
N GLN A 226 -17.40 62.37 29.14
CA GLN A 226 -16.96 61.77 30.39
C GLN A 226 -16.75 62.85 31.47
N SER A 227 -16.21 64.03 31.13
CA SER A 227 -16.06 65.18 32.01
C SER A 227 -17.41 65.75 32.47
N GLN A 228 -18.37 65.87 31.54
CA GLN A 228 -19.75 66.32 31.85
C GLN A 228 -20.47 65.32 32.76
N ALA A 229 -20.35 64.01 32.50
CA ALA A 229 -20.94 62.97 33.35
C ALA A 229 -20.35 62.98 34.77
N ARG A 230 -19.04 63.19 34.93
CA ARG A 230 -18.38 63.34 36.24
C ARG A 230 -18.84 64.58 36.97
N SER A 231 -19.10 65.73 36.30
CA SER A 231 -19.59 66.96 36.88
C SER A 231 -21.03 66.81 37.41
N LEU A 232 -21.90 66.11 36.71
CA LEU A 232 -23.26 65.78 37.06
C LEU A 232 -23.33 64.85 38.31
N ARG A 233 -22.40 63.90 38.41
CA ARG A 233 -22.32 62.97 39.53
C ARG A 233 -21.83 63.66 40.86
N LYS A 234 -21.06 64.75 40.77
CA LYS A 234 -20.61 65.56 41.94
C LYS A 234 -21.66 66.52 42.41
N ARG A 235 -22.75 66.75 41.69
CA ARG A 235 -23.86 67.68 42.10
C ARG A 235 -25.05 66.99 42.78
N ARG A 236 -24.94 65.64 42.97
CA ARG A 236 -25.87 64.87 43.80
C ARG A 236 -25.14 64.45 45.10
#